data_0ed89f09b6ae660f21a0984bcd1726e1
#
_entry.id   0ed89f09b6ae660f21a0984bcd1726e1
#
_cell.length_a   1.000
_cell.length_b   1.000
_cell.length_c   1.000
_cell.angle_alpha   90.00
_cell.angle_beta   90.00
_cell.angle_gamma   90.00
#
_symmetry.space_group_name_H-M   'P 1'
#
loop_
_entity.id
_entity.type
_entity.pdbx_description
1 polymer ?
#
loop_
_entity_poly.entity_id
_entity_poly.type
_entity_poly.pdbx_seq_one_letter_code
_entity_poly.pdbx_strand_id
1 'polypeptide(L)'
;MRVMLSEVRGATVELWEMPIDTGDVPLDGADFDVIVVGGGPGGSAAAAYNSLGGNKVLLIEKEVWPRDKVCGDAVGGKSLSHVEELGVLPLIQQTPYYQVDSILFGSANGSEVRVMLPKDSYEEKGLMSGYALPRVQFDYMMFKRANEIVRENGGSVIQGFSVKEVISEGEGASSKIVGVSGKFGGARSDSPVLTFKSLVTIGAGGYNCPVSRKITELHEEPHKDDEHFCGGYREYWENVEGLEGPEGQIEIHFIDEVLPGYFWLFPVRDGVVNVGIGMLISEQRKQEGMKKSLKKIQKWVIEEHPRFKERFKNSRLVPGSKKGWQLPFGSPRKDAPSFQPRRGAMAGAMTVGDAASLVDPFSGEGIGNALLTGKLTSVHFDKERHSNGFSEIDAQRYMEDVWNELGGELSNSSKLQKMMKWKRLTNWFVNKASKKEEIGTMMSEMIASKETQKSLWSPWFLFKTLVLP
;
A
#
# COMPACT_ATOMS: atom_id res chain seq x y z
N MET A 1 -5.13 18.34 -11.77
CA MET A 1 -4.69 17.05 -12.34
C MET A 1 -5.29 16.75 -13.71
N ARG A 2 -6.57 17.10 -14.01
CA ARG A 2 -7.15 16.96 -15.37
C ARG A 2 -6.36 17.65 -16.50
N VAL A 3 -5.73 18.79 -16.24
CA VAL A 3 -5.01 19.59 -17.25
C VAL A 3 -3.63 19.02 -17.58
N MET A 4 -3.05 18.18 -16.72
CA MET A 4 -1.63 17.88 -16.79
C MET A 4 -1.25 16.68 -17.63
N LEU A 5 -2.17 15.75 -17.84
CA LEU A 5 -1.91 14.56 -18.66
C LEU A 5 -2.32 14.78 -20.13
N SER A 6 -3.21 15.75 -20.41
CA SER A 6 -3.66 16.12 -21.76
C SER A 6 -2.69 17.01 -22.54
N GLU A 7 -1.80 17.75 -21.87
CA GLU A 7 -0.82 18.62 -22.55
C GLU A 7 0.41 17.87 -23.07
N VAL A 8 0.62 16.60 -22.65
CA VAL A 8 1.80 15.81 -23.04
C VAL A 8 1.56 14.96 -24.28
N ARG A 9 0.30 14.68 -24.67
CA ARG A 9 -0.04 13.93 -25.90
C ARG A 9 -1.34 14.43 -26.51
N GLY A 10 -1.35 14.61 -27.84
CA GLY A 10 -2.55 14.99 -28.59
C GLY A 10 -3.69 13.99 -28.44
N ALA A 11 -4.84 14.51 -28.05
CA ALA A 11 -6.23 14.08 -28.25
C ALA A 11 -6.66 12.60 -28.11
N THR A 12 -5.89 11.70 -27.48
CA THR A 12 -6.41 10.39 -27.07
C THR A 12 -6.75 10.43 -25.59
N VAL A 13 -8.03 10.30 -25.26
CA VAL A 13 -8.50 10.14 -23.87
C VAL A 13 -7.92 8.82 -23.34
N GLU A 14 -7.09 8.92 -22.31
CA GLU A 14 -6.48 7.75 -21.69
C GLU A 14 -7.54 6.96 -20.89
N LEU A 15 -7.42 5.62 -20.83
CA LEU A 15 -8.43 4.75 -20.20
C LEU A 15 -8.84 5.21 -18.79
N TRP A 16 -7.87 5.65 -17.99
CA TRP A 16 -8.09 6.10 -16.60
C TRP A 16 -8.62 7.53 -16.46
N GLU A 17 -8.83 8.25 -17.57
CA GLU A 17 -9.51 9.55 -17.58
C GLU A 17 -11.01 9.40 -17.80
N MET A 18 -11.47 8.21 -18.21
CA MET A 18 -12.88 7.93 -18.42
C MET A 18 -13.62 7.78 -17.10
N PRO A 19 -14.85 8.32 -16.97
CA PRO A 19 -15.71 8.03 -15.82
C PRO A 19 -15.99 6.53 -15.71
N ILE A 20 -16.03 6.01 -14.47
CA ILE A 20 -16.50 4.65 -14.21
C ILE A 20 -18.00 4.72 -13.94
N ASP A 21 -18.80 4.05 -14.79
CA ASP A 21 -20.22 3.85 -14.52
C ASP A 21 -20.38 2.76 -13.44
N THR A 22 -20.93 3.16 -12.29
CA THR A 22 -21.18 2.27 -11.15
C THR A 22 -22.63 1.81 -11.07
N GLY A 23 -23.50 2.22 -12.01
CA GLY A 23 -24.92 1.89 -12.03
C GLY A 23 -25.73 2.67 -10.99
N ASP A 24 -26.90 2.11 -10.66
CA ASP A 24 -27.86 2.74 -9.76
C ASP A 24 -27.40 2.68 -8.30
N VAL A 25 -27.75 3.71 -7.55
CA VAL A 25 -27.53 3.76 -6.10
C VAL A 25 -28.54 2.86 -5.42
N PRO A 26 -28.12 1.95 -4.51
CA PRO A 26 -29.05 1.13 -3.75
C PRO A 26 -30.02 1.98 -2.92
N LEU A 27 -31.22 1.44 -2.68
CA LEU A 27 -32.22 2.08 -1.80
C LEU A 27 -31.71 2.18 -0.36
N ASP A 28 -32.16 3.21 0.34
CA ASP A 28 -31.94 3.32 1.79
C ASP A 28 -32.49 2.09 2.52
N GLY A 29 -31.71 1.57 3.48
CA GLY A 29 -32.04 0.36 4.21
C GLY A 29 -31.73 -0.95 3.48
N ALA A 30 -31.10 -0.93 2.30
CA ALA A 30 -30.75 -2.14 1.56
C ALA A 30 -29.78 -3.05 2.33
N ASP A 31 -30.00 -4.38 2.21
CA ASP A 31 -29.19 -5.42 2.82
C ASP A 31 -28.21 -6.04 1.82
N PHE A 32 -27.00 -6.30 2.30
CA PHE A 32 -25.93 -6.97 1.58
C PHE A 32 -25.30 -8.08 2.44
N ASP A 33 -24.68 -9.07 1.83
CA ASP A 33 -23.88 -10.04 2.58
C ASP A 33 -22.60 -9.36 3.08
N VAL A 34 -21.97 -8.56 2.21
CA VAL A 34 -20.70 -7.88 2.47
C VAL A 34 -20.79 -6.40 2.07
N ILE A 35 -20.38 -5.50 2.96
CA ILE A 35 -20.12 -4.10 2.61
C ILE A 35 -18.61 -3.88 2.65
N VAL A 36 -18.02 -3.33 1.56
CA VAL A 36 -16.60 -2.94 1.50
C VAL A 36 -16.49 -1.42 1.49
N VAL A 37 -15.82 -0.85 2.50
CA VAL A 37 -15.65 0.60 2.68
C VAL A 37 -14.26 1.04 2.24
N GLY A 38 -14.14 1.59 1.04
CA GLY A 38 -12.93 2.06 0.36
C GLY A 38 -12.62 1.26 -0.90
N GLY A 39 -12.48 1.95 -2.04
CA GLY A 39 -12.21 1.37 -3.37
C GLY A 39 -10.73 1.42 -3.77
N GLY A 40 -9.77 1.42 -2.82
CA GLY A 40 -8.35 1.23 -3.10
C GLY A 40 -8.03 -0.23 -3.46
N PRO A 41 -6.74 -0.59 -3.71
CA PRO A 41 -6.37 -1.95 -4.11
C PRO A 41 -6.93 -3.05 -3.19
N GLY A 42 -6.80 -2.89 -1.87
CA GLY A 42 -7.34 -3.85 -0.91
C GLY A 42 -8.87 -3.98 -0.93
N GLY A 43 -9.58 -2.84 -1.08
CA GLY A 43 -11.04 -2.85 -1.16
C GLY A 43 -11.56 -3.39 -2.49
N SER A 44 -10.89 -3.05 -3.59
CA SER A 44 -11.21 -3.61 -4.91
C SER A 44 -11.00 -5.12 -4.92
N ALA A 45 -9.90 -5.61 -4.34
CA ALA A 45 -9.66 -7.05 -4.19
C ALA A 45 -10.71 -7.71 -3.28
N ALA A 46 -10.97 -7.15 -2.09
CA ALA A 46 -11.96 -7.69 -1.17
C ALA A 46 -13.35 -7.78 -1.81
N ALA A 47 -13.78 -6.74 -2.53
CA ALA A 47 -15.06 -6.72 -3.22
C ALA A 47 -15.13 -7.76 -4.33
N ALA A 48 -14.09 -7.84 -5.17
CA ALA A 48 -14.04 -8.79 -6.27
C ALA A 48 -14.03 -10.24 -5.78
N TYR A 49 -13.13 -10.59 -4.83
CA TYR A 49 -13.04 -11.97 -4.33
C TYR A 49 -14.31 -12.42 -3.59
N ASN A 50 -14.90 -11.56 -2.76
CA ASN A 50 -16.17 -11.88 -2.09
C ASN A 50 -17.32 -12.05 -3.10
N SER A 51 -17.35 -11.22 -4.14
CA SER A 51 -18.36 -11.32 -5.18
C SER A 51 -18.22 -12.61 -6.01
N LEU A 52 -16.96 -12.98 -6.38
CA LEU A 52 -16.66 -14.26 -7.03
C LEU A 52 -17.00 -15.47 -6.13
N GLY A 53 -16.94 -15.32 -4.82
CA GLY A 53 -17.40 -16.29 -3.83
C GLY A 53 -18.93 -16.39 -3.68
N GLY A 54 -19.71 -15.65 -4.48
CA GLY A 54 -21.18 -15.71 -4.50
C GLY A 54 -21.87 -14.83 -3.47
N ASN A 55 -21.14 -13.96 -2.75
CA ASN A 55 -21.70 -13.01 -1.81
C ASN A 55 -22.25 -11.77 -2.54
N LYS A 56 -23.40 -11.24 -2.11
CA LYS A 56 -23.94 -9.96 -2.58
C LYS A 56 -23.16 -8.81 -1.93
N VAL A 57 -22.31 -8.13 -2.72
CA VAL A 57 -21.36 -7.12 -2.24
C VAL A 57 -21.86 -5.71 -2.53
N LEU A 58 -21.67 -4.78 -1.57
CA LEU A 58 -21.70 -3.33 -1.79
C LEU A 58 -20.27 -2.77 -1.65
N LEU A 59 -19.69 -2.27 -2.74
CA LEU A 59 -18.42 -1.54 -2.71
C LEU A 59 -18.66 -0.04 -2.64
N ILE A 60 -18.11 0.62 -1.61
CA ILE A 60 -18.26 2.06 -1.35
C ILE A 60 -16.92 2.77 -1.52
N GLU A 61 -16.85 3.81 -2.38
CA GLU A 61 -15.70 4.72 -2.46
C GLU A 61 -16.15 6.17 -2.24
N LYS A 62 -15.41 6.89 -1.40
CA LYS A 62 -15.72 8.29 -1.05
C LYS A 62 -15.34 9.29 -2.14
N GLU A 63 -14.36 8.98 -2.96
CA GLU A 63 -13.93 9.80 -4.09
C GLU A 63 -14.65 9.35 -5.37
N VAL A 64 -14.70 10.25 -6.34
CA VAL A 64 -15.10 9.91 -7.71
C VAL A 64 -13.85 9.66 -8.53
N TRP A 65 -13.81 8.55 -9.25
CA TRP A 65 -12.67 8.20 -10.09
C TRP A 65 -12.56 9.09 -11.34
N PRO A 66 -11.34 9.40 -11.82
CA PRO A 66 -10.03 8.96 -11.29
C PRO A 66 -9.59 9.74 -10.05
N ARG A 67 -8.89 9.06 -9.15
CA ARG A 67 -8.27 9.67 -7.96
C ARG A 67 -6.81 9.26 -7.81
N ASP A 68 -6.00 10.07 -7.15
CA ASP A 68 -4.59 9.80 -6.90
C ASP A 68 -4.30 9.53 -5.42
N LYS A 69 -3.33 8.65 -5.14
CA LYS A 69 -2.81 8.35 -3.81
C LYS A 69 -1.28 8.47 -3.79
N VAL A 70 -0.69 8.95 -2.70
CA VAL A 70 0.77 9.00 -2.50
C VAL A 70 1.34 7.59 -2.40
N CYS A 71 2.31 7.28 -3.27
CA CYS A 71 3.01 6.01 -3.37
C CYS A 71 4.31 6.21 -4.17
N GLY A 72 5.23 5.26 -4.13
CA GLY A 72 6.33 5.14 -5.08
C GLY A 72 5.92 4.61 -6.45
N ASP A 73 4.66 4.14 -6.59
CA ASP A 73 4.06 3.63 -7.83
C ASP A 73 4.60 2.28 -8.33
N ALA A 74 5.51 1.64 -7.61
CA ALA A 74 5.97 0.30 -7.94
C ALA A 74 4.96 -0.78 -7.49
N VAL A 75 4.65 -1.69 -8.40
CA VAL A 75 3.78 -2.87 -8.21
C VAL A 75 4.58 -4.10 -8.58
N GLY A 76 4.82 -4.97 -7.62
CA GLY A 76 5.67 -6.15 -7.84
C GLY A 76 5.44 -7.23 -6.78
N GLY A 77 6.28 -8.25 -6.78
CA GLY A 77 6.25 -9.32 -5.80
C GLY A 77 4.88 -10.00 -5.71
N LYS A 78 4.37 -10.10 -4.49
CA LYS A 78 3.08 -10.77 -4.20
C LYS A 78 1.84 -10.10 -4.84
N SER A 79 1.96 -8.84 -5.29
CA SER A 79 0.85 -8.14 -5.97
C SER A 79 0.51 -8.76 -7.31
N LEU A 80 1.51 -9.27 -8.04
CA LEU A 80 1.38 -9.69 -9.44
C LEU A 80 0.41 -10.85 -9.61
N SER A 81 0.44 -11.85 -8.73
CA SER A 81 -0.47 -12.99 -8.80
C SER A 81 -1.94 -12.57 -8.61
N HIS A 82 -2.21 -11.61 -7.73
CA HIS A 82 -3.57 -11.09 -7.52
C HIS A 82 -4.04 -10.21 -8.69
N VAL A 83 -3.13 -9.43 -9.27
CA VAL A 83 -3.40 -8.60 -10.46
C VAL A 83 -3.77 -9.50 -11.65
N GLU A 84 -3.06 -10.62 -11.84
CA GLU A 84 -3.35 -11.61 -12.86
C GLU A 84 -4.69 -12.33 -12.59
N GLU A 85 -4.86 -12.86 -11.38
CA GLU A 85 -6.04 -13.64 -10.96
C GLU A 85 -7.34 -12.84 -11.11
N LEU A 86 -7.30 -11.53 -10.83
CA LEU A 86 -8.43 -10.62 -11.01
C LEU A 86 -8.61 -10.11 -12.45
N GLY A 87 -7.72 -10.50 -13.38
CA GLY A 87 -7.79 -10.09 -14.78
C GLY A 87 -7.41 -8.62 -15.03
N VAL A 88 -6.62 -8.00 -14.15
CA VAL A 88 -6.15 -6.63 -14.29
C VAL A 88 -4.84 -6.54 -15.10
N LEU A 89 -4.05 -7.61 -15.14
CA LEU A 89 -2.77 -7.65 -15.83
C LEU A 89 -2.85 -7.24 -17.32
N PRO A 90 -3.83 -7.70 -18.12
CA PRO A 90 -3.96 -7.25 -19.49
C PRO A 90 -4.22 -5.74 -19.65
N LEU A 91 -4.91 -5.12 -18.68
CA LEU A 91 -5.13 -3.67 -18.69
C LEU A 91 -3.84 -2.91 -18.41
N ILE A 92 -2.99 -3.41 -17.53
CA ILE A 92 -1.67 -2.84 -17.26
C ILE A 92 -0.80 -2.94 -18.52
N GLN A 93 -0.75 -4.10 -19.16
CA GLN A 93 0.08 -4.35 -20.34
C GLN A 93 -0.30 -3.49 -21.57
N GLN A 94 -1.56 -3.06 -21.65
CA GLN A 94 -2.06 -2.14 -22.69
C GLN A 94 -1.80 -0.66 -22.37
N THR A 95 -1.23 -0.36 -21.22
CA THR A 95 -1.00 0.99 -20.71
C THR A 95 0.51 1.26 -20.67
N PRO A 96 1.00 2.47 -20.95
CA PRO A 96 2.40 2.80 -20.73
C PRO A 96 2.81 2.58 -19.27
N TYR A 97 3.79 1.74 -19.03
CA TYR A 97 4.38 1.45 -17.73
C TYR A 97 5.90 1.41 -17.84
N TYR A 98 6.58 1.48 -16.70
CA TYR A 98 8.00 1.20 -16.61
C TYR A 98 8.19 -0.20 -16.01
N GLN A 99 8.93 -1.07 -16.73
CA GLN A 99 9.25 -2.41 -16.22
C GLN A 99 10.32 -2.29 -15.13
N VAL A 100 10.11 -2.99 -14.01
CA VAL A 100 11.05 -3.01 -12.89
C VAL A 100 11.75 -4.37 -12.82
N ASP A 101 13.07 -4.37 -13.08
CA ASP A 101 13.91 -5.58 -13.07
C ASP A 101 14.96 -5.55 -11.97
N SER A 102 15.24 -4.39 -11.39
CA SER A 102 16.25 -4.24 -10.36
C SER A 102 15.96 -3.08 -9.41
N ILE A 103 16.56 -3.15 -8.23
CA ILE A 103 16.54 -2.08 -7.23
C ILE A 103 17.99 -1.67 -6.91
N LEU A 104 18.29 -0.39 -7.08
CA LEU A 104 19.54 0.20 -6.62
C LEU A 104 19.38 0.71 -5.18
N PHE A 105 20.11 0.16 -4.26
CA PHE A 105 20.22 0.68 -2.90
C PHE A 105 21.49 1.51 -2.74
N GLY A 106 21.32 2.79 -2.39
CA GLY A 106 22.42 3.70 -2.12
C GLY A 106 22.50 4.10 -0.66
N SER A 107 23.69 4.18 -0.10
CA SER A 107 23.93 4.65 1.27
C SER A 107 24.44 6.08 1.33
N ALA A 108 24.41 6.69 2.52
CA ALA A 108 24.83 8.06 2.73
C ALA A 108 26.32 8.32 2.43
N ASN A 109 27.16 7.29 2.52
CA ASN A 109 28.59 7.39 2.17
C ASN A 109 28.90 7.22 0.67
N GLY A 110 27.86 7.08 -0.18
CA GLY A 110 28.01 6.93 -1.62
C GLY A 110 28.18 5.50 -2.12
N SER A 111 28.23 4.49 -1.23
CA SER A 111 28.22 3.09 -1.66
C SER A 111 26.86 2.72 -2.25
N GLU A 112 26.87 1.91 -3.31
CA GLU A 112 25.66 1.45 -4.02
C GLU A 112 25.70 -0.04 -4.27
N VAL A 113 24.55 -0.70 -4.15
CA VAL A 113 24.38 -2.10 -4.53
C VAL A 113 23.13 -2.23 -5.37
N ARG A 114 23.26 -2.90 -6.53
CA ARG A 114 22.13 -3.27 -7.36
C ARG A 114 21.68 -4.69 -7.00
N VAL A 115 20.40 -4.83 -6.75
CA VAL A 115 19.74 -6.10 -6.48
C VAL A 115 18.83 -6.41 -7.66
N MET A 116 19.12 -7.48 -8.39
CA MET A 116 18.27 -7.94 -9.48
C MET A 116 17.02 -8.60 -8.90
N LEU A 117 15.86 -8.32 -9.47
CA LEU A 117 14.66 -9.09 -9.15
C LEU A 117 14.73 -10.48 -9.81
N PRO A 118 14.20 -11.53 -9.18
CA PRO A 118 14.30 -12.90 -9.70
C PRO A 118 13.36 -13.08 -10.90
N LYS A 119 13.87 -12.83 -12.11
CA LYS A 119 13.10 -12.92 -13.36
C LYS A 119 12.56 -14.33 -13.59
N ASP A 120 13.39 -15.34 -13.45
CA ASP A 120 13.06 -16.73 -13.81
C ASP A 120 11.80 -17.23 -13.09
N SER A 121 11.66 -16.93 -11.80
CA SER A 121 10.50 -17.35 -11.00
C SER A 121 9.18 -16.67 -11.41
N TYR A 122 9.24 -15.53 -12.10
CA TYR A 122 8.08 -14.83 -12.65
C TYR A 122 7.83 -15.21 -14.12
N GLU A 123 8.88 -15.36 -14.92
CA GLU A 123 8.80 -15.78 -16.32
C GLU A 123 8.21 -17.18 -16.47
N GLU A 124 8.57 -18.13 -15.60
CA GLU A 124 7.95 -19.46 -15.54
C GLU A 124 6.41 -19.43 -15.35
N LYS A 125 5.90 -18.34 -14.73
CA LYS A 125 4.47 -18.07 -14.54
C LYS A 125 3.88 -17.17 -15.62
N GLY A 126 4.63 -16.79 -16.64
CA GLY A 126 4.22 -15.81 -17.64
C GLY A 126 4.09 -14.38 -17.09
N LEU A 127 4.69 -14.08 -15.93
CA LEU A 127 4.65 -12.78 -15.27
C LEU A 127 5.96 -12.02 -15.47
N MET A 128 5.90 -10.70 -15.37
CA MET A 128 7.07 -9.84 -15.30
C MET A 128 7.48 -9.63 -13.84
N SER A 129 8.74 -9.24 -13.60
CA SER A 129 9.27 -9.02 -12.24
C SER A 129 8.61 -7.87 -11.48
N GLY A 130 8.09 -6.86 -12.17
CA GLY A 130 7.33 -5.75 -11.60
C GLY A 130 7.00 -4.66 -12.60
N TYR A 131 6.11 -3.76 -12.19
CA TYR A 131 5.68 -2.59 -12.94
C TYR A 131 5.80 -1.34 -12.07
N ALA A 132 6.19 -0.22 -12.65
CA ALA A 132 5.99 1.08 -12.06
C ALA A 132 5.08 1.91 -12.97
N LEU A 133 3.94 2.32 -12.41
CA LEU A 133 2.94 3.15 -13.10
C LEU A 133 2.19 3.99 -12.06
N PRO A 134 1.75 5.20 -12.41
CA PRO A 134 1.08 6.08 -11.47
C PRO A 134 -0.14 5.43 -10.80
N ARG A 135 -0.27 5.59 -9.48
CA ARG A 135 -1.38 5.04 -8.71
C ARG A 135 -2.75 5.47 -9.22
N VAL A 136 -2.86 6.61 -9.87
CA VAL A 136 -4.12 7.01 -10.52
C VAL A 136 -4.56 6.00 -11.58
N GLN A 137 -3.61 5.40 -12.29
CA GLN A 137 -3.85 4.39 -13.33
C GLN A 137 -4.10 3.02 -12.69
N PHE A 138 -3.19 2.55 -11.84
CA PHE A 138 -3.29 1.25 -11.20
C PHE A 138 -4.58 1.10 -10.38
N ASP A 139 -4.84 2.05 -9.49
CA ASP A 139 -6.04 2.01 -8.64
C ASP A 139 -7.32 2.09 -9.48
N TYR A 140 -7.32 2.88 -10.57
CA TYR A 140 -8.44 2.95 -11.51
C TYR A 140 -8.74 1.58 -12.14
N MET A 141 -7.71 0.88 -12.65
CA MET A 141 -7.87 -0.43 -13.27
C MET A 141 -8.41 -1.46 -12.28
N MET A 142 -7.87 -1.46 -11.05
CA MET A 142 -8.34 -2.33 -9.97
C MET A 142 -9.81 -2.07 -9.63
N PHE A 143 -10.19 -0.80 -9.46
CA PHE A 143 -11.57 -0.44 -9.12
C PHE A 143 -12.54 -0.71 -10.27
N LYS A 144 -12.16 -0.40 -11.50
CA LYS A 144 -12.95 -0.70 -12.70
C LYS A 144 -13.24 -2.20 -12.80
N ARG A 145 -12.21 -3.04 -12.63
CA ARG A 145 -12.38 -4.49 -12.67
C ARG A 145 -13.24 -5.02 -11.53
N ALA A 146 -13.06 -4.50 -10.32
CA ALA A 146 -13.90 -4.83 -9.18
C ALA A 146 -15.37 -4.43 -9.40
N ASN A 147 -15.61 -3.25 -9.99
CA ASN A 147 -16.95 -2.79 -10.36
C ASN A 147 -17.64 -3.75 -11.37
N GLU A 148 -16.91 -4.19 -12.38
CA GLU A 148 -17.41 -5.18 -13.35
C GLU A 148 -17.81 -6.48 -12.63
N ILE A 149 -16.90 -7.08 -11.89
CA ILE A 149 -17.14 -8.35 -11.16
C ILE A 149 -18.30 -8.23 -10.18
N VAL A 150 -18.36 -7.17 -9.38
CA VAL A 150 -19.40 -6.97 -8.37
C VAL A 150 -20.78 -6.85 -9.03
N ARG A 151 -20.90 -6.07 -10.10
CA ARG A 151 -22.20 -5.86 -10.79
C ARG A 151 -22.65 -7.11 -11.56
N GLU A 152 -21.73 -7.82 -12.21
CA GLU A 152 -22.02 -9.08 -12.91
C GLU A 152 -22.56 -10.16 -11.96
N ASN A 153 -22.18 -10.11 -10.67
CA ASN A 153 -22.65 -11.05 -9.65
C ASN A 153 -23.80 -10.48 -8.77
N GLY A 154 -24.53 -9.46 -9.24
CA GLY A 154 -25.71 -8.91 -8.58
C GLY A 154 -25.43 -8.03 -7.36
N GLY A 155 -24.19 -7.60 -7.15
CA GLY A 155 -23.81 -6.60 -6.16
C GLY A 155 -23.99 -5.17 -6.66
N SER A 156 -23.58 -4.20 -5.85
CA SER A 156 -23.66 -2.77 -6.15
C SER A 156 -22.35 -2.07 -5.87
N VAL A 157 -22.06 -1.00 -6.61
CA VAL A 157 -20.89 -0.15 -6.42
C VAL A 157 -21.33 1.29 -6.38
N ILE A 158 -20.86 2.06 -5.39
CA ILE A 158 -21.12 3.50 -5.29
C ILE A 158 -19.82 4.27 -5.09
N GLN A 159 -19.69 5.42 -5.76
CA GLN A 159 -18.55 6.34 -5.62
C GLN A 159 -19.04 7.75 -5.28
N GLY A 160 -18.19 8.57 -4.67
CA GLY A 160 -18.58 9.88 -4.14
C GLY A 160 -19.36 9.80 -2.84
N PHE A 161 -19.45 8.61 -2.20
CA PHE A 161 -20.21 8.38 -0.98
C PHE A 161 -19.30 8.26 0.24
N SER A 162 -19.44 9.21 1.17
CA SER A 162 -18.66 9.22 2.41
C SER A 162 -19.40 8.51 3.53
N VAL A 163 -18.88 7.39 4.00
CA VAL A 163 -19.31 6.74 5.24
C VAL A 163 -19.03 7.69 6.42
N LYS A 164 -20.08 8.01 7.17
CA LYS A 164 -20.05 8.90 8.34
C LYS A 164 -20.07 8.13 9.64
N GLU A 165 -20.83 7.04 9.66
CA GLU A 165 -20.97 6.20 10.84
C GLU A 165 -20.85 4.74 10.45
N VAL A 166 -20.20 3.98 11.31
CA VAL A 166 -20.19 2.50 11.29
C VAL A 166 -21.12 2.05 12.41
N ILE A 167 -22.20 1.41 12.02
CA ILE A 167 -23.30 1.05 12.90
C ILE A 167 -22.94 -0.23 13.65
N SER A 168 -23.09 -0.20 14.98
CA SER A 168 -22.85 -1.35 15.84
C SER A 168 -24.03 -1.59 16.78
N GLU A 169 -24.27 -2.84 17.13
CA GLU A 169 -25.24 -3.28 18.14
C GLU A 169 -24.46 -3.86 19.33
N GLY A 170 -24.93 -3.63 20.55
CA GLY A 170 -24.24 -4.01 21.79
C GLY A 170 -23.39 -2.89 22.39
N GLU A 171 -22.59 -3.23 23.40
CA GLU A 171 -21.76 -2.29 24.14
C GLU A 171 -20.27 -2.69 24.15
N GLY A 172 -19.37 -1.68 23.99
CA GLY A 172 -17.92 -1.87 24.04
C GLY A 172 -17.40 -2.98 23.12
N ALA A 173 -16.45 -3.74 23.59
CA ALA A 173 -15.79 -4.82 22.84
C ALA A 173 -16.71 -6.00 22.48
N SER A 174 -17.87 -6.13 23.13
CA SER A 174 -18.87 -7.17 22.81
C SER A 174 -19.85 -6.74 21.71
N SER A 175 -19.71 -5.53 21.17
CA SER A 175 -20.55 -5.06 20.07
C SER A 175 -20.30 -5.84 18.79
N LYS A 176 -21.33 -5.88 17.92
CA LYS A 176 -21.25 -6.40 16.56
C LYS A 176 -21.50 -5.28 15.57
N ILE A 177 -20.66 -5.14 14.56
CA ILE A 177 -20.89 -4.21 13.44
C ILE A 177 -21.94 -4.82 12.52
N VAL A 178 -22.96 -4.02 12.15
CA VAL A 178 -24.14 -4.45 11.39
C VAL A 178 -24.38 -3.64 10.11
N GLY A 179 -23.53 -2.65 9.83
CA GLY A 179 -23.66 -1.84 8.62
C GLY A 179 -22.98 -0.49 8.71
N VAL A 180 -23.33 0.38 7.78
CA VAL A 180 -22.77 1.74 7.67
C VAL A 180 -23.85 2.74 7.28
N SER A 181 -23.68 4.01 7.67
CA SER A 181 -24.44 5.13 7.14
C SER A 181 -23.53 6.23 6.60
N GLY A 182 -24.03 7.00 5.64
CA GLY A 182 -23.24 8.04 5.00
C GLY A 182 -24.05 8.87 4.01
N LYS A 183 -23.35 9.71 3.25
CA LYS A 183 -23.97 10.56 2.23
C LYS A 183 -23.01 10.91 1.09
N PHE A 184 -23.58 11.30 -0.05
CA PHE A 184 -22.83 11.81 -1.19
C PHE A 184 -22.27 13.21 -0.92
N GLY A 185 -21.17 13.57 -1.61
CA GLY A 185 -20.60 14.93 -1.58
C GLY A 185 -19.92 15.34 -0.27
N GLY A 186 -19.73 14.41 0.66
CA GLY A 186 -18.98 14.63 1.90
C GLY A 186 -19.74 15.40 2.99
N ALA A 187 -19.02 16.04 3.93
CA ALA A 187 -19.61 16.57 5.16
C ALA A 187 -20.57 17.76 4.96
N ARG A 188 -20.31 18.60 3.95
CA ARG A 188 -21.06 19.82 3.68
C ARG A 188 -22.18 19.66 2.65
N SER A 189 -22.41 18.45 2.16
CA SER A 189 -23.48 18.17 1.20
C SER A 189 -24.83 18.11 1.90
N ASP A 190 -25.89 18.56 1.23
CA ASP A 190 -27.29 18.46 1.66
C ASP A 190 -27.94 17.15 1.19
N SER A 191 -27.18 16.21 0.59
CA SER A 191 -27.68 14.91 0.19
C SER A 191 -28.22 14.12 1.39
N PRO A 192 -29.28 13.31 1.19
CA PRO A 192 -29.84 12.49 2.27
C PRO A 192 -28.80 11.51 2.82
N VAL A 193 -28.92 11.18 4.08
CA VAL A 193 -28.17 10.09 4.70
C VAL A 193 -28.80 8.78 4.26
N LEU A 194 -27.99 7.87 3.74
CA LEU A 194 -28.39 6.51 3.41
C LEU A 194 -27.72 5.52 4.36
N THR A 195 -28.44 4.48 4.70
CA THR A 195 -28.01 3.39 5.58
C THR A 195 -28.00 2.08 4.83
N PHE A 196 -26.94 1.29 4.99
CA PHE A 196 -26.83 -0.04 4.40
C PHE A 196 -26.45 -1.04 5.49
N LYS A 197 -27.06 -2.21 5.47
CA LYS A 197 -26.82 -3.29 6.43
C LYS A 197 -26.01 -4.43 5.81
N SER A 198 -25.26 -5.15 6.62
CA SER A 198 -24.50 -6.32 6.16
C SER A 198 -24.27 -7.36 7.24
N LEU A 199 -24.02 -8.59 6.82
CA LEU A 199 -23.55 -9.67 7.69
C LEU A 199 -22.11 -9.42 8.13
N VAL A 200 -21.28 -8.80 7.23
CA VAL A 200 -19.92 -8.37 7.52
C VAL A 200 -19.58 -7.08 6.78
N THR A 201 -18.88 -6.16 7.47
CA THR A 201 -18.35 -4.91 6.90
C THR A 201 -16.84 -4.97 6.82
N ILE A 202 -16.27 -4.79 5.61
CA ILE A 202 -14.83 -4.81 5.36
C ILE A 202 -14.29 -3.38 5.28
N GLY A 203 -13.42 -3.01 6.19
CA GLY A 203 -12.74 -1.72 6.21
C GLY A 203 -11.51 -1.70 5.31
N ALA A 204 -11.59 -0.99 4.19
CA ALA A 204 -10.52 -0.81 3.22
C ALA A 204 -10.20 0.68 2.93
N GLY A 205 -10.60 1.57 3.82
CA GLY A 205 -10.47 3.03 3.68
C GLY A 205 -9.06 3.57 3.92
N GLY A 206 -8.05 2.71 3.98
CA GLY A 206 -6.66 3.07 4.22
C GLY A 206 -6.43 3.60 5.64
N TYR A 207 -5.42 4.40 5.81
CA TYR A 207 -5.02 4.97 7.09
C TYR A 207 -6.15 5.68 7.88
N ASN A 208 -7.14 6.28 7.20
CA ASN A 208 -8.28 6.97 7.82
C ASN A 208 -9.59 6.14 7.76
N CYS A 209 -9.50 4.83 7.66
CA CYS A 209 -10.65 3.93 7.56
C CYS A 209 -11.63 4.11 8.73
N PRO A 210 -12.92 4.41 8.48
CA PRO A 210 -13.91 4.56 9.54
C PRO A 210 -14.18 3.24 10.26
N VAL A 211 -14.15 2.10 9.57
CA VAL A 211 -14.34 0.76 10.16
C VAL A 211 -13.20 0.44 11.13
N SER A 212 -11.95 0.62 10.69
CA SER A 212 -10.78 0.41 11.57
C SER A 212 -10.83 1.31 12.80
N ARG A 213 -11.25 2.57 12.65
CA ARG A 213 -11.41 3.48 13.77
C ARG A 213 -12.48 3.01 14.76
N LYS A 214 -13.62 2.55 14.24
CA LYS A 214 -14.72 2.04 15.07
C LYS A 214 -14.27 0.80 15.87
N ILE A 215 -13.54 -0.13 15.23
CA ILE A 215 -12.99 -1.32 15.91
C ILE A 215 -12.08 -0.92 17.06
N THR A 216 -11.11 -0.03 16.81
CA THR A 216 -10.17 0.40 17.87
C THR A 216 -10.87 1.20 18.97
N GLU A 217 -11.87 2.02 18.64
CA GLU A 217 -12.68 2.77 19.60
C GLU A 217 -13.45 1.84 20.54
N LEU A 218 -14.17 0.84 20.00
CA LEU A 218 -14.94 -0.12 20.79
C LEU A 218 -14.07 -0.99 21.72
N HIS A 219 -12.79 -1.16 21.39
CA HIS A 219 -11.83 -1.92 22.20
C HIS A 219 -10.90 -1.03 23.03
N GLU A 220 -11.13 0.29 23.05
CA GLU A 220 -10.28 1.27 23.77
C GLU A 220 -8.80 1.20 23.38
N GLU A 221 -8.52 0.81 22.12
CA GLU A 221 -7.17 0.71 21.57
C GLU A 221 -6.76 1.99 20.82
N PRO A 222 -5.48 2.40 20.84
CA PRO A 222 -5.02 3.58 20.11
C PRO A 222 -5.10 3.33 18.60
N HIS A 223 -5.85 4.20 17.90
CA HIS A 223 -5.93 4.12 16.43
C HIS A 223 -4.65 4.58 15.73
N LYS A 224 -3.91 5.51 16.33
CA LYS A 224 -2.68 6.09 15.78
C LYS A 224 -1.56 6.02 16.80
N ASP A 225 -0.36 5.70 16.31
CA ASP A 225 0.86 5.64 17.09
C ASP A 225 2.04 6.07 16.22
N ASP A 226 2.71 7.17 16.60
CA ASP A 226 3.81 7.75 15.81
C ASP A 226 5.01 6.83 15.63
N GLU A 227 5.20 5.83 16.49
CA GLU A 227 6.26 4.83 16.36
C GLU A 227 5.95 3.78 15.29
N HIS A 228 4.69 3.67 14.88
CA HIS A 228 4.19 2.72 13.89
C HIS A 228 3.61 3.39 12.64
N PHE A 229 3.92 4.68 12.45
CA PHE A 229 3.48 5.43 11.27
C PHE A 229 4.66 6.12 10.58
N CYS A 230 4.62 6.09 9.25
CA CYS A 230 5.54 6.80 8.38
C CYS A 230 4.84 7.99 7.74
N GLY A 231 5.51 9.14 7.73
CA GLY A 231 5.17 10.24 6.85
C GLY A 231 5.82 10.01 5.49
N GLY A 232 5.07 10.18 4.42
CA GLY A 232 5.56 10.14 3.03
C GLY A 232 5.26 11.45 2.31
N TYR A 233 6.18 11.89 1.48
CA TYR A 233 6.00 13.04 0.60
C TYR A 233 6.52 12.71 -0.79
N ARG A 234 5.76 13.02 -1.86
CA ARG A 234 6.04 12.65 -3.24
C ARG A 234 5.76 13.79 -4.21
N GLU A 235 6.59 13.85 -5.25
CA GLU A 235 6.46 14.72 -6.43
C GLU A 235 6.71 13.89 -7.69
N TYR A 236 6.18 14.31 -8.85
CA TYR A 236 6.62 13.80 -10.15
C TYR A 236 7.54 14.83 -10.81
N TRP A 237 8.60 14.34 -11.43
CA TRP A 237 9.60 15.13 -12.14
C TRP A 237 9.85 14.57 -13.52
N GLU A 238 10.12 15.42 -14.49
CA GLU A 238 10.56 15.06 -15.85
C GLU A 238 12.04 15.38 -16.00
N ASN A 239 12.73 14.63 -16.90
CA ASN A 239 14.14 14.85 -17.26
C ASN A 239 15.09 14.81 -16.05
N VAL A 240 14.89 13.87 -15.12
CA VAL A 240 15.86 13.60 -14.04
C VAL A 240 16.99 12.77 -14.63
N GLU A 241 18.22 13.28 -14.59
CA GLU A 241 19.41 12.64 -15.16
C GLU A 241 19.90 11.43 -14.34
N GLY A 242 20.68 10.55 -14.97
CA GLY A 242 21.32 9.39 -14.32
C GLY A 242 20.35 8.24 -14.00
N LEU A 243 19.20 8.20 -14.67
CA LEU A 243 18.26 7.08 -14.66
C LEU A 243 18.30 6.26 -15.96
N GLU A 244 19.26 6.58 -16.82
CA GLU A 244 19.55 5.87 -18.08
C GLU A 244 20.32 4.56 -17.85
N GLY A 245 20.41 4.10 -16.63
CA GLY A 245 21.02 2.84 -16.25
C GLY A 245 20.38 1.65 -16.95
N PRO A 246 20.81 0.42 -16.69
CA PRO A 246 20.15 -0.74 -17.28
C PRO A 246 18.65 -0.63 -17.09
N GLU A 247 17.92 -0.92 -18.17
CA GLU A 247 16.45 -0.90 -18.17
C GLU A 247 15.91 -1.62 -16.94
N GLY A 248 14.83 -1.09 -16.35
CA GLY A 248 14.18 -1.70 -15.22
C GLY A 248 14.74 -1.35 -13.83
N GLN A 249 15.58 -0.33 -13.69
CA GLN A 249 16.11 0.08 -12.38
C GLN A 249 15.22 1.12 -11.69
N ILE A 250 14.85 0.86 -10.42
CA ILE A 250 14.35 1.86 -9.47
C ILE A 250 15.39 2.11 -8.39
N GLU A 251 15.39 3.28 -7.76
CA GLU A 251 16.44 3.66 -6.80
C GLU A 251 15.86 3.98 -5.42
N ILE A 252 16.50 3.44 -4.38
CA ILE A 252 16.24 3.72 -2.96
C ILE A 252 17.54 4.19 -2.31
N HIS A 253 17.53 5.40 -1.76
CA HIS A 253 18.71 6.00 -1.16
C HIS A 253 18.52 6.29 0.33
N PHE A 254 19.36 5.67 1.15
CA PHE A 254 19.45 5.92 2.58
C PHE A 254 20.32 7.15 2.81
N ILE A 255 19.71 8.30 3.06
CA ILE A 255 20.40 9.55 3.37
C ILE A 255 20.25 9.90 4.85
N ASP A 256 21.28 10.52 5.43
CA ASP A 256 21.36 10.76 6.87
C ASP A 256 20.18 11.55 7.45
N GLU A 257 19.63 12.44 6.65
CA GLU A 257 18.55 13.36 7.04
C GLU A 257 17.19 12.67 7.23
N VAL A 258 17.02 11.45 6.73
CA VAL A 258 15.74 10.73 6.76
C VAL A 258 15.80 9.37 7.42
N LEU A 259 16.96 8.90 7.87
CA LEU A 259 17.05 7.63 8.58
C LEU A 259 16.19 7.64 9.85
N PRO A 260 15.45 6.56 10.12
CA PRO A 260 15.36 5.24 9.45
C PRO A 260 14.32 5.21 8.32
N GLY A 261 14.44 6.04 7.34
CA GLY A 261 13.64 6.09 6.12
C GLY A 261 14.56 6.20 4.91
N TYR A 262 14.00 6.61 3.76
CA TYR A 262 14.76 6.70 2.52
C TYR A 262 14.18 7.76 1.57
N PHE A 263 15.01 8.16 0.61
CA PHE A 263 14.67 8.94 -0.57
C PHE A 263 14.59 7.99 -1.76
N TRP A 264 13.60 8.12 -2.66
CA TRP A 264 13.46 7.25 -3.82
C TRP A 264 13.36 8.02 -5.13
N LEU A 265 13.80 7.36 -6.21
CA LEU A 265 13.68 7.79 -7.59
C LEU A 265 13.14 6.61 -8.40
N PHE A 266 11.84 6.61 -8.72
CA PHE A 266 11.20 5.53 -9.43
C PHE A 266 10.70 6.03 -10.79
N PRO A 267 11.37 5.70 -11.91
CA PRO A 267 10.81 5.92 -13.22
C PRO A 267 9.45 5.25 -13.33
N VAL A 268 8.47 5.93 -13.93
CA VAL A 268 7.10 5.40 -14.06
C VAL A 268 6.63 5.28 -15.50
N ARG A 269 7.05 6.17 -16.37
CA ARG A 269 6.82 6.16 -17.83
C ARG A 269 7.51 7.37 -18.49
N ASP A 270 7.79 7.27 -19.80
CA ASP A 270 8.11 8.40 -20.71
C ASP A 270 8.95 9.54 -20.10
N GLY A 271 10.02 9.20 -19.39
CA GLY A 271 10.90 10.18 -18.72
C GLY A 271 10.31 10.85 -17.48
N VAL A 272 9.14 10.41 -17.01
CA VAL A 272 8.56 10.85 -15.73
C VAL A 272 9.06 9.97 -14.60
N VAL A 273 9.50 10.62 -13.52
CA VAL A 273 10.04 9.96 -12.32
C VAL A 273 9.20 10.33 -11.11
N ASN A 274 8.76 9.32 -10.36
CA ASN A 274 8.22 9.48 -9.02
C ASN A 274 9.36 9.70 -8.05
N VAL A 275 9.46 10.88 -7.48
CA VAL A 275 10.49 11.30 -6.54
C VAL A 275 9.86 11.50 -5.18
N GLY A 276 10.38 10.82 -4.17
CA GLY A 276 9.79 10.97 -2.86
C GLY A 276 10.70 10.62 -1.70
N ILE A 277 10.15 10.83 -0.51
CA ILE A 277 10.86 10.68 0.75
C ILE A 277 9.90 10.15 1.81
N GLY A 278 10.38 9.23 2.64
CA GLY A 278 9.63 8.67 3.76
C GLY A 278 10.44 8.62 5.04
N MET A 279 9.79 8.90 6.19
CA MET A 279 10.41 8.84 7.50
C MET A 279 9.37 8.48 8.57
N LEU A 280 9.80 7.74 9.61
CA LEU A 280 8.97 7.52 10.82
C LEU A 280 8.55 8.85 11.45
N ILE A 281 7.26 8.97 11.80
CA ILE A 281 6.72 10.22 12.41
C ILE A 281 7.36 10.47 13.75
N SER A 282 7.59 9.44 14.57
CA SER A 282 8.27 9.56 15.87
C SER A 282 9.71 10.12 15.73
N GLU A 283 10.42 9.76 14.66
CA GLU A 283 11.76 10.29 14.39
C GLU A 283 11.69 11.70 13.77
N GLN A 284 10.73 11.96 12.89
CA GLN A 284 10.52 13.29 12.32
C GLN A 284 10.22 14.35 13.39
N ARG A 285 9.42 14.01 14.42
CA ARG A 285 9.11 14.91 15.54
C ARG A 285 10.30 15.28 16.40
N LYS A 286 11.33 14.44 16.46
CA LYS A 286 12.58 14.69 17.19
C LYS A 286 13.52 15.63 16.42
N GLN A 287 13.28 15.86 15.13
CA GLN A 287 14.13 16.70 14.31
C GLN A 287 13.89 18.19 14.55
N GLU A 288 14.86 19.02 14.15
CA GLU A 288 14.79 20.48 14.22
C GLU A 288 14.96 21.15 12.84
N GLY A 289 14.56 22.40 12.73
CA GLY A 289 14.75 23.22 11.55
C GLY A 289 14.08 22.62 10.30
N MET A 290 14.87 22.50 9.22
CA MET A 290 14.45 21.94 7.93
C MET A 290 13.96 20.50 8.08
N LYS A 291 14.59 19.71 8.94
CA LYS A 291 14.35 18.28 9.11
C LYS A 291 12.96 17.93 9.71
N LYS A 292 12.25 18.93 10.24
CA LYS A 292 10.84 18.75 10.67
C LYS A 292 9.85 18.55 9.53
N SER A 293 10.25 18.83 8.28
CA SER A 293 9.34 18.81 7.13
C SER A 293 9.93 17.98 5.99
N LEU A 294 9.30 16.86 5.66
CA LEU A 294 9.69 16.03 4.52
C LEU A 294 9.77 16.84 3.22
N LYS A 295 8.81 17.75 3.00
CA LYS A 295 8.83 18.65 1.85
C LYS A 295 10.11 19.51 1.81
N LYS A 296 10.58 20.02 2.96
CA LYS A 296 11.80 20.83 3.02
C LYS A 296 13.04 19.97 2.84
N ILE A 297 13.07 18.76 3.39
CA ILE A 297 14.16 17.81 3.21
C ILE A 297 14.25 17.44 1.73
N GLN A 298 13.14 17.05 1.09
CA GLN A 298 13.14 16.69 -0.34
C GLN A 298 13.60 17.86 -1.22
N LYS A 299 13.15 19.08 -0.93
CA LYS A 299 13.61 20.27 -1.64
C LYS A 299 15.14 20.43 -1.51
N TRP A 300 15.68 20.31 -0.30
CA TRP A 300 17.12 20.36 -0.06
C TRP A 300 17.87 19.25 -0.80
N VAL A 301 17.34 18.00 -0.81
CA VAL A 301 17.96 16.90 -1.56
C VAL A 301 18.05 17.23 -3.05
N ILE A 302 17.00 17.79 -3.63
CA ILE A 302 16.94 18.12 -5.05
C ILE A 302 17.83 19.30 -5.41
N GLU A 303 17.86 20.36 -4.58
CA GLU A 303 18.51 21.63 -4.92
C GLU A 303 19.95 21.73 -4.43
N GLU A 304 20.32 21.05 -3.32
CA GLU A 304 21.57 21.31 -2.63
C GLU A 304 22.41 20.05 -2.34
N HIS A 305 21.78 18.86 -2.20
CA HIS A 305 22.51 17.65 -1.81
C HIS A 305 23.56 17.28 -2.87
N PRO A 306 24.87 17.13 -2.51
CA PRO A 306 25.97 17.00 -3.46
C PRO A 306 25.81 15.88 -4.48
N ARG A 307 25.11 14.80 -4.09
CA ARG A 307 24.93 13.61 -4.92
C ARG A 307 23.73 13.70 -5.88
N PHE A 308 22.74 14.54 -5.58
CA PHE A 308 21.50 14.57 -6.35
C PHE A 308 21.28 15.87 -7.12
N LYS A 309 21.75 17.02 -6.64
CA LYS A 309 21.49 18.34 -7.23
C LYS A 309 21.78 18.42 -8.73
N GLU A 310 22.85 17.79 -9.20
CA GLU A 310 23.23 17.82 -10.63
C GLU A 310 22.23 17.01 -11.47
N ARG A 311 21.65 15.93 -10.92
CA ARG A 311 20.63 15.10 -11.59
C ARG A 311 19.33 15.85 -11.85
N PHE A 312 19.04 16.88 -11.05
CA PHE A 312 17.81 17.68 -11.16
C PHE A 312 18.02 19.02 -11.87
N LYS A 313 19.25 19.35 -12.32
CA LYS A 313 19.59 20.65 -12.91
C LYS A 313 18.72 21.02 -14.11
N ASN A 314 18.43 20.05 -14.97
CA ASN A 314 17.62 20.23 -16.18
C ASN A 314 16.21 19.63 -16.02
N SER A 315 15.84 19.20 -14.82
CA SER A 315 14.58 18.56 -14.55
C SER A 315 13.43 19.58 -14.40
N ARG A 316 12.21 19.11 -14.63
CA ARG A 316 10.99 19.92 -14.48
C ARG A 316 10.00 19.23 -13.55
N LEU A 317 9.57 19.95 -12.52
CA LEU A 317 8.50 19.49 -11.65
C LEU A 317 7.17 19.44 -12.40
N VAL A 318 6.48 18.29 -12.37
CA VAL A 318 5.13 18.17 -12.90
C VAL A 318 4.17 18.94 -11.99
N PRO A 319 3.48 19.99 -12.53
CA PRO A 319 2.59 20.84 -11.74
C PRO A 319 1.49 20.04 -11.02
N GLY A 320 1.12 20.40 -9.75
CA GLY A 320 0.09 19.73 -8.94
C GLY A 320 0.44 18.33 -8.44
N SER A 321 1.65 17.82 -8.72
CA SER A 321 2.06 16.48 -8.32
C SER A 321 2.46 16.35 -6.85
N LYS A 322 2.68 17.47 -6.15
CA LYS A 322 3.10 17.50 -4.74
C LYS A 322 2.04 16.95 -3.81
N LYS A 323 2.33 15.86 -3.12
CA LYS A 323 1.41 15.25 -2.14
C LYS A 323 2.14 14.66 -0.94
N GLY A 324 1.53 14.78 0.23
CA GLY A 324 1.95 14.11 1.46
C GLY A 324 0.90 13.13 1.97
N TRP A 325 1.33 12.07 2.63
CA TRP A 325 0.46 11.04 3.19
C TRP A 325 1.08 10.40 4.43
N GLN A 326 0.28 9.61 5.14
CA GLN A 326 0.75 8.76 6.23
C GLN A 326 0.50 7.30 5.91
N LEU A 327 1.47 6.45 6.25
CA LEU A 327 1.46 5.02 6.04
C LEU A 327 1.51 4.30 7.38
N PRO A 328 0.52 3.46 7.72
CA PRO A 328 0.51 2.68 8.96
C PRO A 328 1.31 1.40 8.78
N PHE A 329 2.41 1.27 9.52
CA PHE A 329 3.29 0.13 9.44
C PHE A 329 2.78 -1.11 10.17
N GLY A 330 3.08 -2.29 9.60
CA GLY A 330 2.84 -3.60 10.17
C GLY A 330 3.81 -3.99 11.28
N SER A 331 4.40 -3.03 11.98
CA SER A 331 5.31 -3.27 13.09
C SER A 331 4.56 -3.89 14.28
N PRO A 332 5.00 -5.04 14.83
CA PRO A 332 4.38 -5.64 16.01
C PRO A 332 4.41 -4.68 17.19
N ARG A 333 3.30 -4.57 17.93
CA ARG A 333 3.16 -3.78 19.16
C ARG A 333 3.19 -4.68 20.36
N LYS A 334 3.94 -4.31 21.40
CA LYS A 334 4.01 -5.05 22.66
C LYS A 334 2.77 -4.89 23.53
N ASP A 335 2.10 -3.74 23.38
CA ASP A 335 0.91 -3.32 24.10
C ASP A 335 -0.40 -3.76 23.42
N ALA A 336 -0.34 -4.26 22.20
CA ALA A 336 -1.51 -4.84 21.53
C ALA A 336 -1.81 -6.25 22.06
N PRO A 337 -3.09 -6.63 22.23
CA PRO A 337 -3.48 -7.93 22.81
C PRO A 337 -2.89 -9.14 22.08
N SER A 338 -2.66 -9.04 20.77
CA SER A 338 -2.14 -10.12 19.92
C SER A 338 -0.71 -9.88 19.44
N PHE A 339 -0.02 -8.86 19.95
CA PHE A 339 1.27 -8.37 19.42
C PHE A 339 1.24 -8.02 17.90
N GLN A 340 0.07 -7.94 17.33
CA GLN A 340 -0.16 -7.51 15.97
C GLN A 340 -0.04 -5.98 15.87
N PRO A 341 0.08 -5.41 14.66
CA PRO A 341 0.14 -3.95 14.48
C PRO A 341 -1.08 -3.23 15.07
N ARG A 342 -2.26 -3.86 14.93
CA ARG A 342 -3.56 -3.33 15.33
C ARG A 342 -4.59 -4.45 15.34
N ARG A 343 -5.66 -4.30 16.12
CA ARG A 343 -6.82 -5.16 16.00
C ARG A 343 -7.45 -4.97 14.61
N GLY A 344 -7.42 -6.03 13.81
CA GLY A 344 -7.84 -6.03 12.41
C GLY A 344 -9.28 -6.48 12.18
N ALA A 345 -9.94 -7.05 13.21
CA ALA A 345 -11.32 -7.55 13.08
C ALA A 345 -12.04 -7.61 14.43
N MET A 346 -13.36 -7.67 14.36
CA MET A 346 -14.28 -7.95 15.46
C MET A 346 -15.58 -8.55 14.90
N ALA A 347 -16.52 -8.93 15.75
CA ALA A 347 -17.83 -9.39 15.31
C ALA A 347 -18.47 -8.41 14.29
N GLY A 348 -18.83 -8.91 13.11
CA GLY A 348 -19.40 -8.14 12.01
C GLY A 348 -18.41 -7.30 11.21
N ALA A 349 -17.10 -7.37 11.46
CA ALA A 349 -16.14 -6.57 10.68
C ALA A 349 -14.75 -7.21 10.53
N MET A 350 -14.12 -6.90 9.37
CA MET A 350 -12.70 -7.15 9.05
C MET A 350 -12.06 -5.89 8.49
N THR A 351 -10.74 -5.75 8.56
CA THR A 351 -9.98 -4.66 7.90
C THR A 351 -8.86 -5.22 7.04
N VAL A 352 -8.49 -4.51 5.96
CA VAL A 352 -7.47 -4.94 4.99
C VAL A 352 -6.43 -3.86 4.73
N GLY A 353 -5.22 -4.26 4.38
CA GLY A 353 -4.14 -3.36 3.97
C GLY A 353 -3.80 -2.28 4.99
N ASP A 354 -3.73 -1.02 4.56
CA ASP A 354 -3.42 0.12 5.44
C ASP A 354 -4.47 0.29 6.56
N ALA A 355 -5.73 -0.11 6.35
CA ALA A 355 -6.75 -0.05 7.39
C ALA A 355 -6.48 -1.03 8.54
N ALA A 356 -5.76 -2.12 8.27
CA ALA A 356 -5.28 -3.07 9.25
C ALA A 356 -3.83 -2.79 9.71
N SER A 357 -3.22 -1.68 9.29
CA SER A 357 -1.79 -1.34 9.55
C SER A 357 -0.84 -2.44 9.06
N LEU A 358 -0.87 -2.78 7.78
CA LEU A 358 -0.09 -3.88 7.21
C LEU A 358 0.93 -3.43 6.15
N VAL A 359 1.32 -2.16 6.13
CA VAL A 359 2.41 -1.67 5.29
C VAL A 359 3.74 -2.19 5.84
N ASP A 360 4.59 -2.70 4.96
CA ASP A 360 5.92 -3.19 5.37
C ASP A 360 6.79 -2.06 5.95
N PRO A 361 7.33 -2.23 7.17
CA PRO A 361 8.05 -1.15 7.85
C PRO A 361 9.37 -0.74 7.20
N PHE A 362 10.01 -1.65 6.46
CA PHE A 362 11.32 -1.41 5.84
C PHE A 362 11.18 -0.89 4.40
N SER A 363 10.45 -1.60 3.56
CA SER A 363 10.30 -1.27 2.14
C SER A 363 9.21 -0.24 1.87
N GLY A 364 8.23 -0.09 2.76
CA GLY A 364 7.01 0.70 2.49
C GLY A 364 6.02 0.00 1.55
N GLU A 365 6.23 -1.28 1.21
CA GLU A 365 5.34 -2.08 0.39
C GLU A 365 4.02 -2.30 1.14
N GLY A 366 2.90 -2.06 0.48
CA GLY A 366 1.57 -2.20 1.06
C GLY A 366 0.53 -2.69 0.06
N ILE A 367 0.81 -2.63 -1.24
CA ILE A 367 -0.16 -3.03 -2.28
C ILE A 367 -0.39 -4.54 -2.23
N GLY A 368 0.68 -5.35 -2.20
CA GLY A 368 0.58 -6.80 -2.13
C GLY A 368 -0.08 -7.28 -0.84
N ASN A 369 0.26 -6.66 0.30
CA ASN A 369 -0.39 -6.96 1.57
C ASN A 369 -1.88 -6.60 1.56
N ALA A 370 -2.26 -5.50 0.90
CA ALA A 370 -3.65 -5.11 0.76
C ALA A 370 -4.44 -6.07 -0.14
N LEU A 371 -3.87 -6.50 -1.27
CA LEU A 371 -4.50 -7.47 -2.18
C LEU A 371 -4.66 -8.83 -1.51
N LEU A 372 -3.61 -9.33 -0.85
CA LEU A 372 -3.63 -10.60 -0.11
C LEU A 372 -4.70 -10.60 0.98
N THR A 373 -4.73 -9.56 1.82
CA THR A 373 -5.72 -9.48 2.89
C THR A 373 -7.13 -9.25 2.35
N GLY A 374 -7.27 -8.56 1.21
CA GLY A 374 -8.53 -8.50 0.47
C GLY A 374 -9.04 -9.89 0.08
N LYS A 375 -8.17 -10.75 -0.46
CA LYS A 375 -8.49 -12.16 -0.78
C LYS A 375 -8.85 -12.95 0.47
N LEU A 376 -8.09 -12.82 1.55
CA LEU A 376 -8.35 -13.55 2.80
C LEU A 376 -9.75 -13.26 3.36
N THR A 377 -10.32 -12.08 3.15
CA THR A 377 -11.70 -11.82 3.61
C THR A 377 -12.71 -12.78 3.00
N SER A 378 -12.55 -13.17 1.73
CA SER A 378 -13.43 -14.14 1.07
C SER A 378 -13.20 -15.59 1.48
N VAL A 379 -12.04 -15.90 2.06
CA VAL A 379 -11.76 -17.22 2.67
C VAL A 379 -12.46 -17.34 4.01
N HIS A 380 -12.54 -16.24 4.76
CA HIS A 380 -13.10 -16.22 6.11
C HIS A 380 -14.61 -15.92 6.16
N PHE A 381 -15.19 -15.41 5.08
CA PHE A 381 -16.62 -15.11 5.02
C PHE A 381 -17.32 -15.87 3.90
N ASP A 382 -18.40 -16.54 4.25
CA ASP A 382 -19.36 -17.19 3.36
C ASP A 382 -20.76 -16.95 3.90
N LYS A 383 -21.69 -16.47 3.07
CA LYS A 383 -23.04 -16.06 3.51
C LYS A 383 -23.87 -17.19 4.10
N GLU A 384 -23.68 -18.43 3.63
CA GLU A 384 -24.45 -19.59 4.11
C GLU A 384 -23.99 -19.99 5.51
N ARG A 385 -22.66 -20.07 5.70
CA ARG A 385 -22.04 -20.36 7.00
C ARG A 385 -22.29 -19.24 8.02
N HIS A 386 -22.32 -17.99 7.56
CA HIS A 386 -22.45 -16.81 8.41
C HIS A 386 -23.85 -16.16 8.30
N SER A 387 -24.91 -16.94 8.05
CA SER A 387 -26.29 -16.43 7.95
C SER A 387 -26.76 -15.66 9.20
N ASN A 388 -26.18 -15.95 10.37
CA ASN A 388 -26.37 -15.20 11.61
C ASN A 388 -25.34 -14.07 11.81
N GLY A 389 -24.53 -13.78 10.78
CA GLY A 389 -23.47 -12.79 10.75
C GLY A 389 -22.12 -13.34 11.20
N PHE A 390 -21.07 -12.55 10.93
CA PHE A 390 -19.68 -12.85 11.25
C PHE A 390 -19.44 -12.71 12.76
N SER A 391 -18.97 -13.77 13.40
CA SER A 391 -18.81 -13.84 14.87
C SER A 391 -17.43 -13.32 15.33
N GLU A 392 -17.25 -13.11 16.64
CA GLU A 392 -15.95 -12.77 17.24
C GLU A 392 -14.93 -13.92 17.06
N ILE A 393 -15.35 -15.17 17.07
CA ILE A 393 -14.49 -16.33 16.83
C ILE A 393 -13.97 -16.31 15.38
N ASP A 394 -14.82 -15.97 14.42
CA ASP A 394 -14.41 -15.84 13.02
C ASP A 394 -13.45 -14.66 12.83
N ALA A 395 -13.67 -13.55 13.53
CA ALA A 395 -12.77 -12.41 13.56
C ALA A 395 -11.38 -12.77 14.09
N GLN A 396 -11.30 -13.55 15.16
CA GLN A 396 -10.03 -14.03 15.71
C GLN A 396 -9.29 -14.92 14.71
N ARG A 397 -9.97 -15.87 14.07
CA ARG A 397 -9.40 -16.74 13.04
C ARG A 397 -8.86 -15.95 11.85
N TYR A 398 -9.62 -14.93 11.39
CA TYR A 398 -9.15 -14.04 10.33
C TYR A 398 -7.86 -13.31 10.73
N MET A 399 -7.80 -12.74 11.94
CA MET A 399 -6.60 -12.05 12.42
C MET A 399 -5.41 -13.00 12.56
N GLU A 400 -5.63 -14.21 13.04
CA GLU A 400 -4.60 -15.25 13.16
C GLU A 400 -4.03 -15.62 11.78
N ASP A 401 -4.87 -15.84 10.78
CA ASP A 401 -4.42 -16.19 9.44
C ASP A 401 -3.69 -15.02 8.75
N VAL A 402 -4.18 -13.79 8.88
CA VAL A 402 -3.45 -12.60 8.41
C VAL A 402 -2.06 -12.53 9.03
N TRP A 403 -1.95 -12.81 10.33
CA TRP A 403 -0.67 -12.75 11.03
C TRP A 403 0.24 -13.94 10.72
N ASN A 404 -0.31 -15.13 10.51
CA ASN A 404 0.43 -16.30 10.04
C ASN A 404 1.05 -16.04 8.66
N GLU A 405 0.31 -15.36 7.77
CA GLU A 405 0.79 -15.02 6.43
C GLU A 405 1.84 -13.90 6.41
N LEU A 406 1.64 -12.83 7.18
CA LEU A 406 2.43 -11.60 7.08
C LEU A 406 3.32 -11.33 8.28
N GLY A 407 3.01 -11.89 9.46
CA GLY A 407 3.63 -11.48 10.71
C GLY A 407 5.14 -11.74 10.79
N GLY A 408 5.61 -12.82 10.18
CA GLY A 408 7.05 -13.13 10.11
C GLY A 408 7.82 -12.08 9.30
N GLU A 409 7.33 -11.75 8.11
CA GLU A 409 7.91 -10.73 7.22
C GLU A 409 7.88 -9.35 7.89
N LEU A 410 6.71 -8.91 8.36
CA LEU A 410 6.54 -7.60 8.98
C LEU A 410 7.38 -7.43 10.25
N SER A 411 7.53 -8.50 11.05
CA SER A 411 8.37 -8.48 12.25
C SER A 411 9.85 -8.33 11.89
N ASN A 412 10.32 -9.03 10.86
CA ASN A 412 11.69 -8.93 10.39
C ASN A 412 11.98 -7.57 9.77
N SER A 413 11.07 -7.05 8.92
CA SER A 413 11.16 -5.71 8.36
C SER A 413 11.19 -4.63 9.45
N SER A 414 10.41 -4.79 10.53
CA SER A 414 10.45 -3.88 11.69
C SER A 414 11.82 -3.87 12.38
N LYS A 415 12.47 -5.04 12.52
CA LYS A 415 13.83 -5.13 13.07
C LYS A 415 14.85 -4.45 12.16
N LEU A 416 14.78 -4.69 10.84
CA LEU A 416 15.64 -4.04 9.85
C LEU A 416 15.49 -2.52 9.90
N GLN A 417 14.28 -2.00 9.91
CA GLN A 417 14.01 -0.57 10.03
C GLN A 417 14.65 0.03 11.30
N LYS A 418 14.57 -0.67 12.44
CA LYS A 418 15.19 -0.22 13.69
C LYS A 418 16.72 -0.21 13.58
N MET A 419 17.33 -1.18 12.89
CA MET A 419 18.77 -1.23 12.64
C MET A 419 19.25 -0.08 11.74
N MET A 420 18.41 0.36 10.80
CA MET A 420 18.73 1.50 9.92
C MET A 420 18.91 2.83 10.65
N LYS A 421 18.45 2.96 11.89
CA LYS A 421 18.77 4.13 12.75
C LYS A 421 20.28 4.26 12.99
N TRP A 422 21.04 3.17 12.87
CA TRP A 422 22.47 3.17 13.08
C TRP A 422 23.23 3.43 11.78
N LYS A 423 23.40 4.69 11.43
CA LYS A 423 24.08 5.16 10.21
C LYS A 423 25.34 4.38 9.86
N ARG A 424 26.22 4.12 10.85
CA ARG A 424 27.47 3.37 10.61
C ARG A 424 27.22 1.94 10.14
N LEU A 425 26.20 1.30 10.68
CA LEU A 425 25.80 -0.07 10.32
C LEU A 425 25.21 -0.10 8.91
N THR A 426 24.33 0.85 8.58
CA THR A 426 23.73 0.99 7.25
C THR A 426 24.78 1.19 6.18
N ASN A 427 25.69 2.16 6.39
CA ASN A 427 26.79 2.44 5.46
C ASN A 427 27.73 1.24 5.29
N TRP A 428 28.05 0.56 6.40
CA TRP A 428 28.87 -0.64 6.37
C TRP A 428 28.20 -1.78 5.59
N PHE A 429 26.90 -2.03 5.83
CA PHE A 429 26.16 -3.09 5.16
C PHE A 429 26.08 -2.87 3.65
N VAL A 430 25.69 -1.67 3.20
CA VAL A 430 25.61 -1.35 1.76
C VAL A 430 26.99 -1.40 1.12
N ASN A 431 28.05 -0.89 1.78
CA ASN A 431 29.41 -0.97 1.28
C ASN A 431 29.92 -2.41 1.19
N LYS A 432 29.54 -3.30 2.12
CA LYS A 432 29.90 -4.71 2.05
C LYS A 432 29.13 -5.43 0.93
N ALA A 433 27.84 -5.13 0.79
CA ALA A 433 26.99 -5.66 -0.26
C ALA A 433 27.44 -5.24 -1.66
N SER A 434 27.95 -4.02 -1.82
CA SER A 434 28.49 -3.53 -3.11
C SER A 434 29.76 -4.24 -3.57
N LYS A 435 30.48 -4.91 -2.65
CA LYS A 435 31.74 -5.61 -2.94
C LYS A 435 31.61 -7.12 -3.08
N LYS A 436 30.47 -7.69 -2.68
CA LYS A 436 30.22 -9.14 -2.65
C LYS A 436 28.93 -9.45 -3.42
N GLU A 437 29.09 -10.00 -4.61
CA GLU A 437 27.98 -10.42 -5.47
C GLU A 437 27.04 -11.42 -4.77
N GLU A 438 27.58 -12.29 -3.93
CA GLU A 438 26.79 -13.24 -3.12
C GLU A 438 25.76 -12.55 -2.21
N ILE A 439 26.08 -11.34 -1.68
CA ILE A 439 25.13 -10.58 -0.84
C ILE A 439 24.04 -9.97 -1.71
N GLY A 440 24.38 -9.49 -2.91
CA GLY A 440 23.39 -8.99 -3.87
C GLY A 440 22.42 -10.08 -4.31
N THR A 441 22.92 -11.25 -4.69
CA THR A 441 22.12 -12.43 -5.06
C THR A 441 21.17 -12.84 -3.93
N MET A 442 21.68 -12.87 -2.72
CA MET A 442 20.89 -13.21 -1.54
C MET A 442 19.82 -12.15 -1.22
N MET A 443 20.10 -10.87 -1.39
CA MET A 443 19.07 -9.81 -1.29
C MET A 443 17.98 -10.00 -2.35
N SER A 444 18.33 -10.46 -3.54
CA SER A 444 17.40 -10.82 -4.61
C SER A 444 16.48 -11.99 -4.20
N GLU A 445 17.06 -13.07 -3.68
CA GLU A 445 16.32 -14.24 -3.19
C GLU A 445 15.38 -13.88 -2.03
N MET A 446 15.79 -12.91 -1.17
CA MET A 446 14.94 -12.41 -0.09
C MET A 446 13.69 -11.69 -0.59
N ILE A 447 13.81 -10.94 -1.65
CA ILE A 447 12.68 -10.26 -2.27
C ILE A 447 11.72 -11.30 -2.88
N ALA A 448 12.25 -12.43 -3.34
CA ALA A 448 11.49 -13.49 -4.01
C ALA A 448 10.80 -14.48 -3.06
N SER A 449 11.38 -14.80 -1.89
CA SER A 449 10.99 -15.95 -1.08
C SER A 449 10.81 -15.64 0.39
N LYS A 450 9.62 -15.99 0.94
CA LYS A 450 9.35 -15.96 2.39
C LYS A 450 10.30 -16.85 3.19
N GLU A 451 10.77 -17.95 2.60
CA GLU A 451 11.67 -18.92 3.29
C GLU A 451 13.08 -18.35 3.44
N THR A 452 13.57 -17.67 2.41
CA THR A 452 14.88 -17.02 2.45
C THR A 452 14.90 -15.86 3.44
N GLN A 453 13.81 -15.13 3.60
CA GLN A 453 13.68 -14.08 4.62
C GLN A 453 13.85 -14.63 6.05
N LYS A 454 13.38 -15.86 6.34
CA LYS A 454 13.59 -16.52 7.65
C LYS A 454 15.06 -16.84 7.91
N SER A 455 15.80 -17.20 6.87
CA SER A 455 17.22 -17.59 7.00
C SER A 455 18.15 -16.42 7.38
N LEU A 456 17.79 -15.18 7.04
CA LEU A 456 18.57 -13.98 7.37
C LEU A 456 18.76 -13.73 8.86
N TRP A 457 17.76 -14.12 9.65
CA TRP A 457 17.80 -13.96 11.11
C TRP A 457 18.46 -15.15 11.80
N SER A 458 18.98 -16.11 11.02
CA SER A 458 19.79 -17.16 11.62
C SER A 458 21.12 -16.55 12.13
N PRO A 459 21.55 -16.90 13.36
CA PRO A 459 22.83 -16.45 13.88
C PRO A 459 24.01 -16.80 12.95
N TRP A 460 23.90 -17.90 12.21
CA TRP A 460 24.86 -18.35 11.22
C TRP A 460 24.97 -17.42 10.02
N PHE A 461 23.83 -16.93 9.53
CA PHE A 461 23.80 -15.97 8.43
C PHE A 461 24.42 -14.65 8.82
N LEU A 462 24.00 -14.08 9.95
CA LEU A 462 24.60 -12.86 10.50
C LEU A 462 26.11 -13.02 10.72
N PHE A 463 26.53 -14.17 11.22
CA PHE A 463 27.94 -14.50 11.39
C PHE A 463 28.67 -14.58 10.04
N LYS A 464 28.12 -15.28 9.04
CA LYS A 464 28.72 -15.40 7.70
C LYS A 464 28.82 -14.04 7.00
N THR A 465 27.80 -13.20 7.12
CA THR A 465 27.79 -11.86 6.52
C THR A 465 28.66 -10.86 7.27
N LEU A 466 28.72 -10.96 8.60
CA LEU A 466 29.44 -10.02 9.46
C LEU A 466 30.91 -10.36 9.64
N VAL A 467 31.28 -11.64 9.71
CA VAL A 467 32.60 -12.09 10.16
C VAL A 467 33.49 -12.60 9.02
N LEU A 468 32.95 -13.21 7.97
CA LEU A 468 33.79 -13.67 6.87
C LEU A 468 34.25 -12.50 5.99
N PRO A 469 35.55 -12.43 5.68
CA PRO A 469 36.19 -11.33 4.94
C PRO A 469 35.64 -11.16 3.51
#